data_54930fa6a274476018c13d4038ddbaab
#
_entry.id   54930fa6a274476018c13d4038ddbaab
#
_cell.length_a   1.000
_cell.length_b   1.000
_cell.length_c   1.000
_cell.angle_alpha   90.00
_cell.angle_beta   90.00
_cell.angle_gamma   90.00
#
_symmetry.space_group_name_H-M   'P 1'
#
loop_
_entity.id
_entity.type
_entity.pdbx_description
1 polymer ?
#
loop_
_entity_poly.entity_id
_entity_poly.type
_entity_poly.pdbx_seq_one_letter_code
_entity_poly.pdbx_strand_id
1 'polypeptide(L)'
;GMASKRPEDGPHLVYLPETPFCMDKFITDVKEVYDRLGRCVIAVSEGIVDETGLPIVTKYMENIERDDHGNISMSGNSALGDVLARLIKDKLKIKRVRADTFGYIQRCFLGCVSEVDQQESREVGEKAVHFAVAENKSGSICIKRTGDYLVDYELIDFCCVAALTKKMPSQFINEEGNNITPAFKDYLRPLLGRNITEVAYLSSGKIPKIINK
;
A
#
# COMPACT_ATOMS: atom_id res chain seq x y z
N GLY A 1 2.17 0.71 6.49
CA GLY A 1 3.41 1.11 7.14
C GLY A 1 3.28 2.34 8.05
N MET A 2 2.52 3.39 7.64
CA MET A 2 2.33 4.60 8.48
C MET A 2 1.58 4.36 9.79
N ALA A 3 0.76 3.33 9.86
CA ALA A 3 0.05 2.96 11.09
C ALA A 3 0.99 2.36 12.17
N SER A 4 2.14 1.83 11.76
CA SER A 4 3.13 1.26 12.68
C SER A 4 3.93 2.38 13.35
N LYS A 5 3.64 2.63 14.62
CA LYS A 5 4.33 3.64 15.45
C LYS A 5 5.42 3.02 16.34
N ARG A 6 5.29 1.72 16.66
CA ARG A 6 6.21 0.95 17.50
C ARG A 6 6.66 -0.31 16.74
N PRO A 7 7.77 -0.93 17.12
CA PRO A 7 8.27 -2.15 16.47
C PRO A 7 7.27 -3.33 16.44
N GLU A 8 6.33 -3.37 17.41
CA GLU A 8 5.32 -4.42 17.51
C GLU A 8 3.99 -4.07 16.83
N ASP A 9 3.85 -2.87 16.27
CA ASP A 9 2.63 -2.44 15.60
C ASP A 9 2.57 -2.99 14.17
N GLY A 10 1.35 -3.35 13.74
CA GLY A 10 1.09 -3.73 12.35
C GLY A 10 0.88 -2.51 11.43
N PRO A 11 1.06 -2.70 10.13
CA PRO A 11 1.50 -3.92 9.47
C PRO A 11 2.98 -4.22 9.75
N HIS A 12 3.27 -5.50 10.03
CA HIS A 12 4.63 -5.97 10.30
C HIS A 12 5.38 -6.25 8.99
N LEU A 13 4.64 -6.66 7.96
CA LEU A 13 5.14 -6.94 6.62
C LEU A 13 4.32 -6.14 5.61
N VAL A 14 4.99 -5.61 4.58
CA VAL A 14 4.38 -4.85 3.48
C VAL A 14 4.98 -5.32 2.17
N TYR A 15 4.16 -5.96 1.32
CA TYR A 15 4.59 -6.45 0.01
C TYR A 15 4.06 -5.56 -1.10
N LEU A 16 4.96 -5.12 -1.95
CA LEU A 16 4.75 -4.14 -3.02
C LEU A 16 5.01 -4.77 -4.39
N PRO A 17 4.38 -4.27 -5.46
CA PRO A 17 4.53 -4.84 -6.79
C PRO A 17 5.91 -4.59 -7.41
N GLU A 18 6.68 -3.65 -6.88
CA GLU A 18 8.01 -3.30 -7.38
C GLU A 18 9.09 -4.31 -7.01
N THR A 19 8.79 -5.19 -6.04
CA THR A 19 9.72 -6.25 -5.62
C THR A 19 9.13 -7.61 -5.99
N PRO A 20 9.90 -8.49 -6.67
CA PRO A 20 9.44 -9.84 -6.97
C PRO A 20 9.01 -10.58 -5.71
N PHE A 21 7.81 -11.16 -5.75
CA PHE A 21 7.21 -11.86 -4.63
C PHE A 21 7.54 -13.35 -4.70
N CYS A 22 8.19 -13.87 -3.65
CA CYS A 22 8.50 -15.28 -3.49
C CYS A 22 7.65 -15.89 -2.36
N MET A 23 6.87 -16.94 -2.69
CA MET A 23 5.98 -17.59 -1.73
C MET A 23 6.71 -18.22 -0.53
N ASP A 24 7.87 -18.85 -0.75
CA ASP A 24 8.62 -19.48 0.33
C ASP A 24 9.23 -18.46 1.28
N LYS A 25 9.74 -17.33 0.72
CA LYS A 25 10.20 -16.20 1.50
C LYS A 25 9.05 -15.60 2.31
N PHE A 26 7.89 -15.39 1.70
CA PHE A 26 6.70 -14.89 2.38
C PHE A 26 6.34 -15.74 3.61
N ILE A 27 6.33 -17.06 3.48
CA ILE A 27 6.03 -17.97 4.59
C ILE A 27 7.10 -17.87 5.69
N THR A 28 8.36 -17.75 5.32
CA THR A 28 9.46 -17.54 6.27
C THR A 28 9.31 -16.24 7.05
N ASP A 29 9.09 -15.14 6.34
CA ASP A 29 8.88 -13.80 6.94
C ASP A 29 7.69 -13.81 7.92
N VAL A 30 6.57 -14.42 7.51
CA VAL A 30 5.36 -14.55 8.37
C VAL A 30 5.66 -15.37 9.61
N LYS A 31 6.38 -16.49 9.44
CA LYS A 31 6.75 -17.36 10.56
C LYS A 31 7.62 -16.62 11.58
N GLU A 32 8.64 -15.92 11.15
CA GLU A 32 9.55 -15.16 12.02
C GLU A 32 8.80 -14.11 12.86
N VAL A 33 7.90 -13.34 12.22
CA VAL A 33 7.09 -12.34 12.93
C VAL A 33 6.13 -13.04 13.90
N TYR A 34 5.48 -14.12 13.48
CA TYR A 34 4.51 -14.82 14.30
C TYR A 34 5.15 -15.50 15.51
N ASP A 35 6.31 -16.13 15.34
CA ASP A 35 7.05 -16.77 16.44
C ASP A 35 7.50 -15.74 17.49
N ARG A 36 7.86 -14.55 17.05
CA ARG A 36 8.30 -13.46 17.93
C ARG A 36 7.14 -12.78 18.68
N LEU A 37 6.01 -12.51 17.97
CA LEU A 37 4.93 -11.65 18.48
C LEU A 37 3.63 -12.40 18.81
N GLY A 38 3.49 -13.65 18.40
CA GLY A 38 2.23 -14.41 18.48
C GLY A 38 1.13 -13.88 17.55
N ARG A 39 1.44 -12.91 16.69
CA ARG A 39 0.56 -12.32 15.69
C ARG A 39 1.35 -11.77 14.53
N CYS A 40 0.73 -11.71 13.36
CA CYS A 40 1.29 -11.05 12.18
C CYS A 40 0.18 -10.29 11.45
N VAL A 41 0.41 -9.03 11.13
CA VAL A 41 -0.45 -8.20 10.27
C VAL A 41 0.34 -7.88 9.02
N ILE A 42 -0.22 -8.19 7.87
CA ILE A 42 0.44 -8.11 6.57
C ILE A 42 -0.38 -7.19 5.68
N ALA A 43 0.27 -6.24 5.04
CA ALA A 43 -0.31 -5.45 3.95
C ALA A 43 0.28 -5.96 2.63
N VAL A 44 -0.59 -6.29 1.68
CA VAL A 44 -0.19 -6.82 0.37
C VAL A 44 -0.88 -6.03 -0.72
N SER A 45 -0.12 -5.58 -1.71
CA SER A 45 -0.70 -5.01 -2.92
C SER A 45 -1.32 -6.11 -3.79
N GLU A 46 -2.48 -5.84 -4.40
CA GLU A 46 -3.07 -6.74 -5.39
C GLU A 46 -2.13 -7.04 -6.56
N GLY A 47 -1.30 -6.05 -6.91
CA GLY A 47 -0.40 -6.10 -8.07
C GLY A 47 0.93 -6.77 -7.81
N ILE A 48 1.13 -7.53 -6.73
CA ILE A 48 2.38 -8.27 -6.53
C ILE A 48 2.64 -9.24 -7.68
N VAL A 49 3.88 -9.26 -8.14
CA VAL A 49 4.33 -10.06 -9.28
C VAL A 49 5.43 -11.02 -8.86
N ASP A 50 5.59 -12.10 -9.60
CA ASP A 50 6.73 -13.01 -9.44
C ASP A 50 7.99 -12.48 -10.14
N GLU A 51 9.06 -13.27 -10.12
CA GLU A 51 10.34 -12.95 -10.77
C GLU A 51 10.22 -12.77 -12.29
N THR A 52 9.18 -13.32 -12.92
CA THR A 52 8.91 -13.19 -14.35
C THR A 52 8.04 -11.98 -14.69
N GLY A 53 7.57 -11.25 -13.66
CA GLY A 53 6.66 -10.12 -13.81
C GLY A 53 5.19 -10.50 -13.97
N LEU A 54 4.84 -11.79 -13.76
CA LEU A 54 3.45 -12.22 -13.80
C LEU A 54 2.78 -11.99 -12.44
N PRO A 55 1.55 -11.41 -12.42
CA PRO A 55 0.80 -11.24 -11.18
C PRO A 55 0.57 -12.58 -10.47
N ILE A 56 0.87 -12.62 -9.18
CA ILE A 56 0.75 -13.84 -8.37
C ILE A 56 -0.66 -14.42 -8.42
N VAL A 57 -1.68 -13.57 -8.44
CA VAL A 57 -3.08 -13.99 -8.47
C VAL A 57 -3.40 -14.85 -9.69
N THR A 58 -2.75 -14.62 -10.83
CA THR A 58 -3.03 -15.37 -12.07
C THR A 58 -2.67 -16.84 -12.00
N LYS A 59 -1.75 -17.21 -11.11
CA LYS A 59 -1.37 -18.61 -10.90
C LYS A 59 -2.44 -19.43 -10.18
N TYR A 60 -3.42 -18.78 -9.58
CA TYR A 60 -4.43 -19.38 -8.71
C TYR A 60 -5.88 -19.10 -9.15
N MET A 61 -6.05 -18.38 -10.27
CA MET A 61 -7.36 -18.11 -10.85
C MET A 61 -7.61 -19.02 -12.05
N GLU A 62 -8.76 -19.68 -12.07
CA GLU A 62 -9.19 -20.50 -13.22
C GLU A 62 -9.69 -19.62 -14.38
N ASN A 63 -10.25 -18.44 -14.07
CA ASN A 63 -10.73 -17.48 -15.05
C ASN A 63 -10.12 -16.11 -14.79
N ILE A 64 -9.40 -15.58 -15.77
CA ILE A 64 -8.77 -14.26 -15.71
C ILE A 64 -9.65 -13.30 -16.53
N GLU A 65 -10.35 -12.41 -15.83
CA GLU A 65 -11.04 -11.30 -16.47
C GLU A 65 -10.03 -10.21 -16.84
N ARG A 66 -10.19 -9.63 -18.03
CA ARG A 66 -9.39 -8.51 -18.50
C ARG A 66 -10.28 -7.29 -18.72
N ASP A 67 -9.74 -6.12 -18.42
CA ASP A 67 -10.39 -4.86 -18.73
C ASP A 67 -10.33 -4.56 -20.25
N ASP A 68 -11.02 -3.49 -20.67
CA ASP A 68 -11.07 -3.06 -22.07
C ASP A 68 -9.69 -2.69 -22.67
N HIS A 69 -8.68 -2.53 -21.81
CA HIS A 69 -7.30 -2.25 -22.19
C HIS A 69 -6.41 -3.50 -22.17
N GLY A 70 -6.98 -4.68 -21.89
CA GLY A 70 -6.26 -5.95 -21.84
C GLY A 70 -5.53 -6.23 -20.52
N ASN A 71 -5.63 -5.34 -19.52
CA ASN A 71 -5.06 -5.57 -18.21
C ASN A 71 -5.92 -6.56 -17.43
N ILE A 72 -5.26 -7.32 -16.54
CA ILE A 72 -5.98 -8.22 -15.65
C ILE A 72 -6.82 -7.39 -14.67
N SER A 73 -8.13 -7.59 -14.70
CA SER A 73 -9.05 -6.94 -13.75
C SER A 73 -8.85 -7.54 -12.38
N MET A 74 -8.08 -6.84 -11.55
CA MET A 74 -7.78 -7.27 -10.17
C MET A 74 -8.65 -6.58 -9.13
N SER A 75 -9.32 -5.50 -9.51
CA SER A 75 -10.13 -4.70 -8.60
C SER A 75 -11.36 -5.46 -8.09
N GLY A 76 -11.43 -5.62 -6.77
CA GLY A 76 -12.56 -6.28 -6.11
C GLY A 76 -12.45 -7.80 -5.99
N ASN A 77 -11.37 -8.40 -6.45
CA ASN A 77 -11.18 -9.84 -6.33
C ASN A 77 -10.45 -10.17 -5.01
N SER A 78 -11.14 -10.83 -4.07
CA SER A 78 -10.56 -11.28 -2.79
C SER A 78 -9.59 -12.46 -2.95
N ALA A 79 -9.42 -12.98 -4.17
CA ALA A 79 -8.71 -14.22 -4.43
C ALA A 79 -7.26 -14.23 -3.89
N LEU A 80 -6.50 -13.15 -4.06
CA LEU A 80 -5.12 -13.09 -3.55
C LEU A 80 -5.07 -13.24 -2.03
N GLY A 81 -5.90 -12.50 -1.31
CA GLY A 81 -5.97 -12.58 0.15
C GLY A 81 -6.32 -13.98 0.64
N ASP A 82 -7.31 -14.62 0.00
CA ASP A 82 -7.74 -15.98 0.33
C ASP A 82 -6.67 -17.02 0.04
N VAL A 83 -5.95 -16.87 -1.08
CA VAL A 83 -4.81 -17.75 -1.45
C VAL A 83 -3.72 -17.65 -0.40
N LEU A 84 -3.29 -16.44 -0.04
CA LEU A 84 -2.24 -16.22 0.96
C LEU A 84 -2.69 -16.71 2.35
N ALA A 85 -3.94 -16.47 2.73
CA ALA A 85 -4.48 -16.96 4.00
C ALA A 85 -4.51 -18.49 4.08
N ARG A 86 -4.89 -19.16 2.99
CA ARG A 86 -4.86 -20.63 2.89
C ARG A 86 -3.44 -21.14 3.00
N LEU A 87 -2.50 -20.54 2.26
CA LEU A 87 -1.10 -20.92 2.29
C LEU A 87 -0.50 -20.83 3.70
N ILE A 88 -0.76 -19.75 4.42
CA ILE A 88 -0.32 -19.58 5.82
C ILE A 88 -0.91 -20.69 6.71
N LYS A 89 -2.21 -20.98 6.59
CA LYS A 89 -2.86 -22.05 7.36
C LYS A 89 -2.22 -23.41 7.09
N ASP A 90 -1.98 -23.72 5.82
CA ASP A 90 -1.49 -25.03 5.40
C ASP A 90 -0.02 -25.25 5.78
N LYS A 91 0.82 -24.24 5.58
CA LYS A 91 2.27 -24.34 5.82
C LYS A 91 2.64 -24.13 7.29
N LEU A 92 2.04 -23.15 7.97
CA LEU A 92 2.40 -22.81 9.35
C LEU A 92 1.45 -23.40 10.39
N LYS A 93 0.37 -24.08 9.98
CA LYS A 93 -0.65 -24.67 10.88
C LYS A 93 -1.29 -23.65 11.83
N ILE A 94 -1.31 -22.38 11.43
CA ILE A 94 -1.95 -21.31 12.19
C ILE A 94 -3.47 -21.43 12.01
N LYS A 95 -4.20 -21.65 13.10
CA LYS A 95 -5.65 -21.93 13.06
C LYS A 95 -6.48 -20.71 12.60
N ARG A 96 -6.08 -19.51 13.01
CA ARG A 96 -6.85 -18.30 12.73
C ARG A 96 -6.07 -17.37 11.82
N VAL A 97 -6.39 -17.41 10.55
CA VAL A 97 -5.89 -16.46 9.53
C VAL A 97 -7.11 -15.83 8.87
N ARG A 98 -7.07 -14.54 8.68
CA ARG A 98 -8.11 -13.75 8.03
C ARG A 98 -7.48 -12.88 6.97
N ALA A 99 -8.15 -12.72 5.85
CA ALA A 99 -7.84 -11.75 4.82
C ALA A 99 -9.03 -10.79 4.64
N ASP A 100 -8.74 -9.53 4.45
CA ASP A 100 -9.71 -8.47 4.19
C ASP A 100 -9.22 -7.65 3.00
N THR A 101 -10.07 -7.46 1.99
CA THR A 101 -9.78 -6.62 0.83
C THR A 101 -10.45 -5.27 1.01
N PHE A 102 -9.67 -4.19 0.91
CA PHE A 102 -10.21 -2.84 1.10
C PHE A 102 -11.11 -2.36 -0.05
N GLY A 103 -10.96 -2.94 -1.23
CA GLY A 103 -11.76 -2.57 -2.39
C GLY A 103 -11.60 -1.08 -2.73
N TYR A 104 -12.73 -0.38 -2.83
CA TYR A 104 -12.77 1.03 -3.24
C TYR A 104 -12.84 2.04 -2.08
N ILE A 105 -12.62 1.61 -0.83
CA ILE A 105 -12.72 2.49 0.35
C ILE A 105 -11.87 3.76 0.19
N GLN A 106 -10.65 3.64 -0.35
CA GLN A 106 -9.77 4.79 -0.59
C GLN A 106 -10.32 5.82 -1.58
N ARG A 107 -11.36 5.47 -2.36
CA ARG A 107 -11.98 6.36 -3.35
C ARG A 107 -13.35 6.89 -2.92
N CYS A 108 -14.01 6.24 -2.00
CA CYS A 108 -15.41 6.54 -1.67
C CYS A 108 -15.66 6.85 -0.19
N PHE A 109 -14.68 6.72 0.70
CA PHE A 109 -14.84 7.02 2.12
C PHE A 109 -14.53 8.50 2.41
N LEU A 110 -15.55 9.28 2.68
CA LEU A 110 -15.43 10.73 2.94
C LEU A 110 -15.03 11.08 4.39
N GLY A 111 -14.98 10.09 5.29
CA GLY A 111 -14.70 10.31 6.72
C GLY A 111 -13.24 10.63 7.05
N CYS A 112 -12.31 10.41 6.13
CA CYS A 112 -10.88 10.68 6.29
C CYS A 112 -10.31 11.26 5.00
N VAL A 113 -10.49 12.55 4.79
CA VAL A 113 -9.91 13.28 3.66
C VAL A 113 -8.66 14.01 4.14
N SER A 114 -7.54 13.84 3.44
CA SER A 114 -6.35 14.65 3.67
C SER A 114 -6.56 16.06 3.12
N GLU A 115 -6.41 17.06 3.98
CA GLU A 115 -6.50 18.47 3.57
C GLU A 115 -5.42 18.84 2.56
N VAL A 116 -4.22 18.28 2.71
CA VAL A 116 -3.09 18.52 1.81
C VAL A 116 -3.36 17.94 0.44
N ASP A 117 -3.79 16.67 0.38
CA ASP A 117 -4.12 16.00 -0.88
C ASP A 117 -5.29 16.67 -1.60
N GLN A 118 -6.31 17.10 -0.85
CA GLN A 118 -7.45 17.84 -1.39
C GLN A 118 -7.02 19.18 -1.98
N GLN A 119 -6.15 19.93 -1.29
CA GLN A 119 -5.65 21.21 -1.77
C GLN A 119 -4.80 21.04 -3.03
N GLU A 120 -3.82 20.13 -2.99
CA GLU A 120 -2.94 19.84 -4.13
C GLU A 120 -3.74 19.39 -5.36
N SER A 121 -4.74 18.54 -5.17
CA SER A 121 -5.64 18.09 -6.26
C SER A 121 -6.42 19.26 -6.89
N ARG A 122 -6.90 20.18 -6.07
CA ARG A 122 -7.58 21.40 -6.56
C ARG A 122 -6.64 22.26 -7.36
N GLU A 123 -5.43 22.51 -6.85
CA GLU A 123 -4.43 23.36 -7.51
C GLU A 123 -3.98 22.74 -8.85
N VAL A 124 -3.88 21.43 -8.95
CA VAL A 124 -3.66 20.73 -10.25
C VAL A 124 -4.74 21.11 -11.26
N GLY A 125 -6.01 21.08 -10.84
CA GLY A 125 -7.13 21.44 -11.72
C GLY A 125 -7.07 22.92 -12.15
N GLU A 126 -6.79 23.81 -11.24
CA GLU A 126 -6.65 25.25 -11.52
C GLU A 126 -5.48 25.54 -12.48
N LYS A 127 -4.33 24.89 -12.28
CA LYS A 127 -3.18 24.99 -13.19
C LYS A 127 -3.48 24.42 -14.57
N ALA A 128 -4.19 23.30 -14.66
CA ALA A 128 -4.59 22.72 -15.94
C ALA A 128 -5.46 23.69 -16.76
N VAL A 129 -6.44 24.33 -16.11
CA VAL A 129 -7.27 25.35 -16.76
C VAL A 129 -6.43 26.58 -17.18
N HIS A 130 -5.52 27.03 -16.34
CA HIS A 130 -4.65 28.16 -16.63
C HIS A 130 -3.81 27.90 -17.89
N PHE A 131 -3.11 26.77 -17.96
CA PHE A 131 -2.29 26.40 -19.14
C PHE A 131 -3.13 26.25 -20.41
N ALA A 132 -4.31 25.65 -20.30
CA ALA A 132 -5.19 25.46 -21.45
C ALA A 132 -5.76 26.79 -21.99
N VAL A 133 -6.24 27.67 -21.10
CA VAL A 133 -6.98 28.89 -21.49
C VAL A 133 -6.04 30.07 -21.71
N ALA A 134 -5.08 30.32 -20.79
CA ALA A 134 -4.21 31.48 -20.87
C ALA A 134 -3.00 31.27 -21.78
N GLU A 135 -2.46 30.06 -21.83
CA GLU A 135 -1.25 29.75 -22.57
C GLU A 135 -1.50 28.92 -23.84
N ASN A 136 -2.74 28.46 -24.07
CA ASN A 136 -3.12 27.59 -25.17
C ASN A 136 -2.21 26.33 -25.29
N LYS A 137 -1.86 25.74 -24.14
CA LYS A 137 -1.01 24.55 -24.05
C LYS A 137 -1.81 23.34 -23.62
N SER A 138 -1.45 22.19 -24.17
CA SER A 138 -2.00 20.86 -23.80
C SER A 138 -0.94 20.04 -23.09
N GLY A 139 -1.33 19.27 -22.08
CA GLY A 139 -0.43 18.42 -21.33
C GLY A 139 -1.06 17.92 -20.03
N SER A 140 -0.27 17.23 -19.23
CA SER A 140 -0.65 16.79 -17.89
C SER A 140 0.07 17.64 -16.84
N ILE A 141 -0.63 17.97 -15.76
CA ILE A 141 0.00 18.69 -14.64
C ILE A 141 0.66 17.68 -13.71
N CYS A 142 1.96 17.82 -13.51
CA CYS A 142 2.75 17.02 -12.60
C CYS A 142 2.96 17.78 -11.29
N ILE A 143 2.73 17.11 -10.16
CA ILE A 143 3.07 17.61 -8.83
C ILE A 143 4.51 17.24 -8.53
N LYS A 144 5.35 18.23 -8.27
CA LYS A 144 6.74 18.04 -7.87
C LYS A 144 6.92 18.53 -6.44
N ARG A 145 7.05 17.59 -5.52
CA ARG A 145 7.26 17.94 -4.11
C ARG A 145 8.69 18.44 -3.90
N THR A 146 8.80 19.66 -3.40
CA THR A 146 10.06 20.37 -3.13
C THR A 146 10.34 20.54 -1.64
N GLY A 147 9.36 20.22 -0.79
CA GLY A 147 9.46 20.24 0.67
C GLY A 147 8.31 19.50 1.30
N ASP A 148 8.22 19.46 2.64
CA ASP A 148 7.18 18.70 3.36
C ASP A 148 5.76 19.13 2.93
N TYR A 149 5.50 20.42 2.86
CA TYR A 149 4.22 21.00 2.45
C TYR A 149 4.35 21.96 1.26
N LEU A 150 5.44 21.81 0.49
CA LEU A 150 5.75 22.63 -0.67
C LEU A 150 5.75 21.77 -1.92
N VAL A 151 5.00 22.24 -2.92
CA VAL A 151 4.93 21.60 -4.24
C VAL A 151 5.04 22.63 -5.34
N ASP A 152 5.69 22.26 -6.44
CA ASP A 152 5.66 22.96 -7.71
C ASP A 152 4.78 22.18 -8.69
N TYR A 153 4.19 22.90 -9.65
CA TYR A 153 3.36 22.33 -10.69
C TYR A 153 4.00 22.56 -12.06
N GLU A 154 4.28 21.48 -12.76
CA GLU A 154 4.87 21.51 -14.09
C GLU A 154 3.89 20.94 -15.12
N LEU A 155 3.76 21.61 -16.27
CA LEU A 155 3.07 21.06 -17.43
C LEU A 155 4.04 20.11 -18.15
N ILE A 156 3.67 18.85 -18.29
CA ILE A 156 4.44 17.85 -19.02
C ILE A 156 3.63 17.31 -20.19
N ASP A 157 4.34 16.92 -21.26
CA ASP A 157 3.71 16.35 -22.44
C ASP A 157 2.98 15.05 -22.12
N PHE A 158 1.86 14.80 -22.81
CA PHE A 158 1.07 13.57 -22.66
C PHE A 158 1.87 12.31 -22.96
N CYS A 159 2.83 12.35 -23.88
CA CYS A 159 3.68 11.20 -24.20
C CYS A 159 4.56 10.75 -23.01
N CYS A 160 4.80 11.63 -22.05
CA CYS A 160 5.56 11.33 -20.83
C CYS A 160 4.74 10.62 -19.74
N VAL A 161 3.41 10.59 -19.88
CA VAL A 161 2.51 10.03 -18.85
C VAL A 161 1.49 9.04 -19.38
N ALA A 162 1.09 9.16 -20.64
CA ALA A 162 0.07 8.31 -21.23
C ALA A 162 0.52 6.85 -21.29
N ALA A 163 -0.27 5.96 -20.73
CA ALA A 163 0.00 4.53 -20.61
C ALA A 163 1.32 4.16 -19.89
N LEU A 164 1.88 5.10 -19.14
CA LEU A 164 3.09 4.88 -18.34
C LEU A 164 2.76 4.85 -16.84
N THR A 165 3.33 3.87 -16.14
CA THR A 165 3.22 3.77 -14.67
C THR A 165 4.52 4.18 -14.02
N LYS A 166 4.49 5.19 -13.17
CA LYS A 166 5.63 5.57 -12.34
C LYS A 166 5.78 4.56 -11.20
N LYS A 167 6.88 3.82 -11.23
CA LYS A 167 7.21 2.88 -10.16
C LYS A 167 7.67 3.61 -8.90
N MET A 168 7.42 3.00 -7.74
CA MET A 168 7.96 3.49 -6.47
C MET A 168 9.50 3.42 -6.50
N PRO A 169 10.21 4.48 -6.10
CA PRO A 169 11.66 4.46 -5.97
C PRO A 169 12.16 3.37 -5.03
N SER A 170 13.21 2.66 -5.40
CA SER A 170 13.76 1.55 -4.61
C SER A 170 14.20 1.96 -3.20
N GLN A 171 14.60 3.21 -2.99
CA GLN A 171 14.95 3.77 -1.67
C GLN A 171 13.78 3.73 -0.67
N PHE A 172 12.55 3.54 -1.13
CA PHE A 172 11.36 3.45 -0.28
C PHE A 172 11.03 2.04 0.16
N ILE A 173 11.73 1.04 -0.36
CA ILE A 173 11.56 -0.38 -0.05
C ILE A 173 12.81 -0.86 0.68
N ASN A 174 12.64 -1.65 1.75
CA ASN A 174 13.78 -2.21 2.46
C ASN A 174 14.50 -3.28 1.60
N GLU A 175 15.74 -3.61 1.97
CA GLU A 175 16.58 -4.56 1.22
C GLU A 175 15.94 -5.95 1.12
N GLU A 176 15.20 -6.37 2.15
CA GLU A 176 14.50 -7.65 2.15
C GLU A 176 13.26 -7.65 1.23
N GLY A 177 12.79 -6.50 0.75
CA GLY A 177 11.61 -6.37 -0.12
C GLY A 177 10.27 -6.67 0.56
N ASN A 178 10.22 -6.64 1.88
CA ASN A 178 9.05 -7.00 2.67
C ASN A 178 8.56 -5.89 3.61
N ASN A 179 9.09 -4.67 3.47
CA ASN A 179 8.62 -3.49 4.20
C ASN A 179 9.05 -2.18 3.54
N ILE A 180 8.49 -1.07 4.03
CA ILE A 180 8.84 0.30 3.61
C ILE A 180 9.93 0.88 4.51
N THR A 181 10.72 1.79 3.93
CA THR A 181 11.78 2.50 4.65
C THR A 181 11.28 3.74 5.40
N PRO A 182 12.06 4.30 6.34
CA PRO A 182 11.78 5.62 6.91
C PRO A 182 11.64 6.72 5.86
N ALA A 183 12.42 6.69 4.78
CA ALA A 183 12.33 7.66 3.69
C ALA A 183 10.93 7.71 3.04
N PHE A 184 10.27 6.56 2.89
CA PHE A 184 8.88 6.54 2.42
C PHE A 184 7.92 7.15 3.44
N LYS A 185 8.12 6.90 4.72
CA LYS A 185 7.29 7.48 5.79
C LYS A 185 7.42 9.01 5.81
N ASP A 186 8.62 9.53 5.62
CA ASP A 186 8.86 10.97 5.57
C ASP A 186 8.23 11.60 4.32
N TYR A 187 8.35 10.95 3.16
CA TYR A 187 7.67 11.38 1.94
C TYR A 187 6.14 11.42 2.08
N LEU A 188 5.55 10.40 2.73
CA LEU A 188 4.09 10.28 2.83
C LEU A 188 3.49 11.11 3.97
N ARG A 189 4.26 11.45 5.00
CA ARG A 189 3.76 12.13 6.21
C ARG A 189 2.98 13.42 5.92
N PRO A 190 3.46 14.35 5.07
CA PRO A 190 2.70 15.55 4.74
C PRO A 190 1.35 15.26 4.08
N LEU A 191 1.31 14.21 3.23
CA LEU A 191 0.09 13.81 2.50
C LEU A 191 -1.00 13.21 3.40
N LEU A 192 -0.68 12.80 4.63
CA LEU A 192 -1.69 12.29 5.56
C LEU A 192 -2.62 13.38 6.10
N GLY A 193 -2.21 14.65 6.03
CA GLY A 193 -2.94 15.75 6.62
C GLY A 193 -2.91 15.75 8.16
N ARG A 194 -3.72 16.59 8.78
CA ARG A 194 -3.72 16.81 10.24
C ARG A 194 -4.74 15.98 11.02
N ASN A 195 -5.69 15.34 10.34
CA ASN A 195 -6.86 14.75 10.97
C ASN A 195 -6.73 13.27 11.34
N ILE A 196 -5.51 12.73 11.40
CA ILE A 196 -5.32 11.36 11.84
C ILE A 196 -5.30 11.30 13.37
N THR A 197 -6.35 10.72 13.93
CA THR A 197 -6.45 10.50 15.37
C THR A 197 -5.34 9.55 15.85
N GLU A 198 -4.57 9.99 16.82
CA GLU A 198 -3.62 9.11 17.50
C GLU A 198 -4.37 8.24 18.51
N VAL A 199 -4.16 6.93 18.41
CA VAL A 199 -4.74 5.98 19.36
C VAL A 199 -3.90 5.90 20.64
N ALA A 200 -4.57 5.90 21.78
CA ALA A 200 -3.92 5.66 23.06
C ALA A 200 -3.61 4.17 23.22
N TYR A 201 -2.47 3.87 23.82
CA TYR A 201 -2.07 2.51 24.16
C TYR A 201 -2.25 2.29 25.65
N LEU A 202 -2.91 1.19 25.99
CA LEU A 202 -2.98 0.75 27.37
C LEU A 202 -1.69 -0.02 27.71
N SER A 203 -0.92 0.49 28.65
CA SER A 203 0.19 -0.25 29.26
C SER A 203 -0.25 -0.79 30.60
N SER A 204 -0.37 -2.10 30.72
CA SER A 204 -0.63 -2.75 32.01
C SER A 204 0.51 -3.70 32.35
N GLY A 205 0.93 -3.71 33.61
CA GLY A 205 1.79 -4.77 34.11
C GLY A 205 1.08 -6.13 34.00
N LYS A 206 1.79 -7.17 33.56
CA LYS A 206 1.23 -8.53 33.56
C LYS A 206 1.01 -8.96 35.02
N ILE A 207 -0.25 -9.06 35.41
CA ILE A 207 -0.59 -9.63 36.70
C ILE A 207 -0.67 -11.16 36.52
N PRO A 208 0.08 -11.94 37.35
CA PRO A 208 -0.02 -13.39 37.30
C PRO A 208 -1.46 -13.84 37.59
N LYS A 209 -2.01 -14.71 36.76
CA LYS A 209 -3.28 -15.36 37.07
C LYS A 209 -3.04 -16.35 38.22
N ILE A 210 -3.57 -16.04 39.39
CA ILE A 210 -3.65 -16.98 40.50
C ILE A 210 -4.94 -17.77 40.24
N ILE A 211 -4.82 -18.93 39.61
CA ILE A 211 -5.93 -19.88 39.49
C ILE A 211 -5.69 -20.93 40.57
N ASN A 212 -6.45 -20.84 41.62
CA ASN A 212 -6.54 -21.96 42.57
C ASN A 212 -7.21 -23.11 41.85
N LYS A 213 -6.48 -24.20 41.61
CA LYS A 213 -7.04 -25.48 41.13
C LYS A 213 -7.75 -26.18 42.25
#